data_56dd0ff850a32b3dea02f5cbbc3d39bb
#
_entry.id   56dd0ff850a32b3dea02f5cbbc3d39bb
#
_cell.length_a   1.000
_cell.length_b   1.000
_cell.length_c   1.000
_cell.angle_alpha   90.00
_cell.angle_beta   90.00
_cell.angle_gamma   90.00
#
_symmetry.space_group_name_H-M   'P 1'
#
loop_
_entity.id
_entity.type
_entity.pdbx_description
1 polymer ?
#
loop_
_entity_poly.entity_id
_entity_poly.type
_entity_poly.pdbx_seq_one_letter_code
_entity_poly.pdbx_strand_id
1 'polypeptide(L)'
;FTFIVNPLGLKGMMQLAFAGLGCLVGAIGPSSRLNAKVTARQKSIQRGLPDVMDLLVISVEAGLGFEQALDRVIMNVPGELSEEFARVLGETQAGSSRSDALRHLQDRIDTPEVRSFVLAMIQADTFGVSIGRVLRAQADEMRIKRRQLAQEKAQKAPVKMMIPMVLCVFPALFVVVLGPA
;
A
#
# COMPACT_ATOMS: atom_id res chain seq x y z
N PHE A 1 -58.59 28.22 -16.46
CA PHE A 1 -57.15 28.11 -16.79
C PHE A 1 -56.57 26.89 -16.02
N THR A 2 -56.86 25.70 -16.56
CA THR A 2 -56.34 24.42 -16.10
C THR A 2 -55.03 24.17 -16.86
N PHE A 3 -53.91 24.48 -16.24
CA PHE A 3 -52.60 24.03 -16.70
C PHE A 3 -52.48 22.56 -16.36
N ILE A 4 -52.69 21.70 -17.35
CA ILE A 4 -52.44 20.27 -17.28
C ILE A 4 -50.92 20.13 -17.19
N VAL A 5 -50.40 19.96 -15.96
CA VAL A 5 -49.04 19.54 -15.73
C VAL A 5 -48.92 18.10 -16.25
N ASN A 6 -48.31 17.99 -17.39
CA ASN A 6 -48.14 16.74 -18.14
C ASN A 6 -47.24 15.76 -17.34
N PRO A 7 -47.77 14.66 -16.79
CA PRO A 7 -47.01 13.73 -15.94
C PRO A 7 -45.95 12.96 -16.73
N LEU A 8 -45.96 13.07 -18.07
CA LEU A 8 -44.97 12.40 -18.93
C LEU A 8 -43.58 13.07 -18.88
N GLY A 9 -43.49 14.38 -18.68
CA GLY A 9 -42.21 15.09 -18.60
C GLY A 9 -41.43 14.78 -17.34
N LEU A 10 -42.13 14.64 -16.21
CA LEU A 10 -41.48 14.28 -14.92
C LEU A 10 -40.99 12.85 -14.90
N LYS A 11 -41.71 11.90 -15.53
CA LYS A 11 -41.28 10.50 -15.66
C LYS A 11 -40.07 10.36 -16.58
N GLY A 12 -40.02 11.09 -17.68
CA GLY A 12 -38.90 11.10 -18.60
C GLY A 12 -37.61 11.67 -17.96
N MET A 13 -37.75 12.78 -17.22
CA MET A 13 -36.65 13.43 -16.55
C MET A 13 -36.11 12.56 -15.38
N MET A 14 -37.00 11.86 -14.67
CA MET A 14 -36.63 10.92 -13.61
C MET A 14 -35.97 9.67 -14.17
N GLN A 15 -36.43 9.14 -15.31
CA GLN A 15 -35.78 8.02 -15.99
C GLN A 15 -34.39 8.39 -16.53
N LEU A 16 -34.21 9.59 -17.08
CA LEU A 16 -32.89 10.08 -17.50
C LEU A 16 -31.95 10.31 -16.32
N ALA A 17 -32.47 10.80 -15.19
CA ALA A 17 -31.67 10.93 -13.96
C ALA A 17 -31.24 9.57 -13.39
N PHE A 18 -32.11 8.57 -13.36
CA PHE A 18 -31.78 7.21 -12.94
C PHE A 18 -30.85 6.50 -13.92
N ALA A 19 -31.03 6.70 -15.24
CA ALA A 19 -30.11 6.17 -16.24
C ALA A 19 -28.71 6.82 -16.16
N GLY A 20 -28.64 8.13 -15.95
CA GLY A 20 -27.38 8.86 -15.72
C GLY A 20 -26.68 8.42 -14.43
N LEU A 21 -27.44 8.28 -13.35
CA LEU A 21 -26.91 7.76 -12.08
C LEU A 21 -26.42 6.31 -12.18
N GLY A 22 -27.18 5.46 -12.89
CA GLY A 22 -26.82 4.07 -13.17
C GLY A 22 -25.56 3.95 -14.03
N CYS A 23 -25.39 4.83 -15.02
CA CYS A 23 -24.20 4.87 -15.87
C CYS A 23 -22.97 5.37 -15.09
N LEU A 24 -23.13 6.36 -14.21
CA LEU A 24 -22.09 6.86 -13.31
C LEU A 24 -21.64 5.79 -12.31
N VAL A 25 -22.58 5.11 -11.67
CA VAL A 25 -22.29 4.01 -10.73
C VAL A 25 -21.68 2.80 -11.44
N GLY A 26 -22.15 2.50 -12.66
CA GLY A 26 -21.59 1.44 -13.51
C GLY A 26 -20.17 1.72 -14.01
N ALA A 27 -19.82 2.99 -14.26
CA ALA A 27 -18.49 3.38 -14.70
C ALA A 27 -17.45 3.44 -13.54
N ILE A 28 -17.89 3.82 -12.34
CA ILE A 28 -17.02 3.96 -11.15
C ILE A 28 -16.86 2.62 -10.38
N GLY A 29 -17.88 1.76 -10.46
CA GLY A 29 -17.93 0.49 -9.73
C GLY A 29 -16.77 -0.48 -10.00
N PRO A 30 -16.42 -0.79 -11.27
CA PRO A 30 -15.34 -1.72 -11.58
C PRO A 30 -13.95 -1.16 -11.25
N SER A 31 -13.72 0.14 -11.44
CA SER A 31 -12.43 0.78 -11.13
C SER A 31 -12.12 0.80 -9.62
N SER A 32 -13.12 1.01 -8.78
CA SER A 32 -12.94 0.98 -7.32
C SER A 32 -12.61 -0.41 -6.78
N ARG A 33 -13.18 -1.47 -7.36
CA ARG A 33 -12.87 -2.87 -6.99
C ARG A 33 -11.47 -3.30 -7.42
N LEU A 34 -11.04 -2.88 -8.62
CA LEU A 34 -9.67 -3.13 -9.09
C LEU A 34 -8.65 -2.41 -8.22
N ASN A 35 -8.86 -1.13 -7.95
CA ASN A 35 -7.99 -0.36 -7.06
C ASN A 35 -7.93 -0.94 -5.63
N ALA A 36 -9.05 -1.45 -5.11
CA ALA A 36 -9.06 -2.10 -3.80
C ALA A 36 -8.23 -3.39 -3.77
N LYS A 37 -8.28 -4.21 -4.83
CA LYS A 37 -7.44 -5.43 -4.96
C LYS A 37 -5.96 -5.08 -5.10
N VAL A 38 -5.61 -4.10 -5.92
CA VAL A 38 -4.23 -3.63 -6.07
C VAL A 38 -3.69 -3.09 -4.76
N THR A 39 -4.45 -2.26 -4.06
CA THR A 39 -4.05 -1.72 -2.75
C THR A 39 -3.93 -2.81 -1.68
N ALA A 40 -4.81 -3.81 -1.69
CA ALA A 40 -4.71 -4.94 -0.77
C ALA A 40 -3.44 -5.75 -1.03
N ARG A 41 -3.10 -6.01 -2.30
CA ARG A 41 -1.87 -6.70 -2.70
C ARG A 41 -0.62 -5.92 -2.29
N GLN A 42 -0.56 -4.62 -2.58
CA GLN A 42 0.55 -3.76 -2.18
C GLN A 42 0.74 -3.76 -0.65
N LYS A 43 -0.35 -3.70 0.13
CA LYS A 43 -0.29 -3.80 1.60
C LYS A 43 0.19 -5.15 2.09
N SER A 44 -0.17 -6.24 1.41
CA SER A 44 0.33 -7.59 1.73
C SER A 44 1.84 -7.66 1.53
N ILE A 45 2.34 -7.17 0.40
CA ILE A 45 3.76 -7.09 0.07
C ILE A 45 4.52 -6.24 1.08
N GLN A 46 4.00 -5.04 1.41
CA GLN A 46 4.63 -4.16 2.42
C GLN A 46 4.74 -4.80 3.80
N ARG A 47 3.76 -5.61 4.19
CA ARG A 47 3.79 -6.31 5.49
C ARG A 47 4.78 -7.47 5.52
N GLY A 48 4.92 -8.19 4.42
CA GLY A 48 5.84 -9.32 4.29
C GLY A 48 7.30 -8.91 4.06
N LEU A 49 7.54 -7.70 3.57
CA LEU A 49 8.87 -7.25 3.21
C LEU A 49 9.89 -7.28 4.37
N PRO A 50 9.57 -6.84 5.61
CA PRO A 50 10.52 -6.93 6.72
C PRO A 50 10.94 -8.35 7.04
N ASP A 51 10.02 -9.30 7.05
CA ASP A 51 10.30 -10.71 7.37
C ASP A 51 11.20 -11.35 6.29
N VAL A 52 10.96 -11.01 5.04
CA VAL A 52 11.81 -11.38 3.90
C VAL A 52 13.20 -10.78 4.03
N MET A 53 13.30 -9.50 4.37
CA MET A 53 14.57 -8.81 4.54
C MET A 53 15.40 -9.40 5.68
N ASP A 54 14.78 -9.72 6.80
CA ASP A 54 15.43 -10.35 7.95
C ASP A 54 16.02 -11.72 7.57
N LEU A 55 15.27 -12.54 6.82
CA LEU A 55 15.74 -13.84 6.36
C LEU A 55 16.87 -13.71 5.32
N LEU A 56 16.77 -12.73 4.40
CA LEU A 56 17.86 -12.43 3.46
C LEU A 56 19.15 -12.02 4.18
N VAL A 57 19.05 -11.11 5.16
CA VAL A 57 20.21 -10.68 5.98
C VAL A 57 20.87 -11.88 6.62
N ILE A 58 20.12 -12.70 7.34
CA ILE A 58 20.64 -13.88 8.04
C ILE A 58 21.30 -14.85 7.06
N SER A 59 20.68 -15.08 5.90
CA SER A 59 21.20 -16.01 4.89
C SER A 59 22.50 -15.51 4.26
N VAL A 60 22.59 -14.23 3.94
CA VAL A 60 23.82 -13.63 3.38
C VAL A 60 24.94 -13.55 4.42
N GLU A 61 24.60 -13.28 5.70
CA GLU A 61 25.57 -13.30 6.82
C GLU A 61 26.10 -14.70 7.11
N ALA A 62 25.29 -15.73 6.89
CA ALA A 62 25.71 -17.11 6.94
C ALA A 62 26.63 -17.51 5.76
N GLY A 63 26.93 -16.58 4.85
CA GLY A 63 27.84 -16.79 3.71
C GLY A 63 27.16 -17.29 2.43
N LEU A 64 25.83 -17.30 2.38
CA LEU A 64 25.12 -17.65 1.16
C LEU A 64 25.22 -16.51 0.13
N GLY A 65 25.36 -16.86 -1.15
CA GLY A 65 25.21 -15.88 -2.23
C GLY A 65 23.78 -15.32 -2.28
N PHE A 66 23.62 -14.15 -2.88
CA PHE A 66 22.31 -13.47 -2.96
C PHE A 66 21.22 -14.36 -3.57
N GLU A 67 21.51 -15.09 -4.63
CA GLU A 67 20.54 -15.97 -5.31
C GLU A 67 20.14 -17.16 -4.40
N GLN A 68 21.10 -17.73 -3.67
CA GLN A 68 20.83 -18.79 -2.73
C GLN A 68 20.03 -18.28 -1.51
N ALA A 69 20.29 -17.04 -1.09
CA ALA A 69 19.51 -16.39 -0.04
C ALA A 69 18.07 -16.13 -0.49
N LEU A 70 17.86 -15.70 -1.77
CA LEU A 70 16.52 -15.56 -2.35
C LEU A 70 15.79 -16.90 -2.40
N ASP A 71 16.44 -17.98 -2.81
CA ASP A 71 15.86 -19.32 -2.83
C ASP A 71 15.39 -19.75 -1.44
N ARG A 72 16.20 -19.48 -0.41
CA ARG A 72 15.81 -19.71 1.00
C ARG A 72 14.55 -18.93 1.40
N VAL A 73 14.44 -17.66 0.99
CA VAL A 73 13.27 -16.83 1.26
C VAL A 73 12.03 -17.41 0.59
N ILE A 74 12.12 -17.77 -0.67
CA ILE A 74 11.02 -18.34 -1.46
C ILE A 74 10.46 -19.61 -0.80
N MET A 75 11.35 -20.46 -0.28
CA MET A 75 10.96 -21.72 0.38
C MET A 75 10.33 -21.52 1.77
N ASN A 76 10.75 -20.50 2.52
CA ASN A 76 10.39 -20.36 3.93
C ASN A 76 9.33 -19.27 4.21
N VAL A 77 9.17 -18.29 3.35
CA VAL A 77 8.22 -17.19 3.53
C VAL A 77 7.15 -17.28 2.44
N PRO A 78 5.96 -17.82 2.76
CA PRO A 78 4.87 -17.84 1.78
C PRO A 78 4.30 -16.43 1.60
N GLY A 79 3.90 -16.09 0.37
CA GLY A 79 3.23 -14.84 0.08
C GLY A 79 3.53 -14.27 -1.29
N GLU A 80 2.79 -13.23 -1.66
CA GLU A 80 2.88 -12.59 -2.98
C GLU A 80 4.28 -12.01 -3.28
N LEU A 81 5.01 -11.59 -2.25
CA LEU A 81 6.37 -11.08 -2.40
C LEU A 81 7.35 -12.20 -2.77
N SER A 82 7.19 -13.38 -2.17
CA SER A 82 8.04 -14.54 -2.48
C SER A 82 7.80 -15.07 -3.89
N GLU A 83 6.56 -14.98 -4.40
CA GLU A 83 6.26 -15.30 -5.80
C GLU A 83 6.98 -14.33 -6.76
N GLU A 84 7.03 -13.06 -6.43
CA GLU A 84 7.74 -12.06 -7.24
C GLU A 84 9.27 -12.27 -7.17
N PHE A 85 9.81 -12.65 -6.02
CA PHE A 85 11.22 -13.03 -5.92
C PHE A 85 11.55 -14.34 -6.65
N ALA A 86 10.63 -15.29 -6.70
CA ALA A 86 10.79 -16.48 -7.53
C ALA A 86 10.90 -16.13 -9.02
N ARG A 87 10.16 -15.13 -9.48
CA ARG A 87 10.29 -14.60 -10.84
C ARG A 87 11.66 -13.94 -11.08
N VAL A 88 12.14 -13.13 -10.14
CA VAL A 88 13.49 -12.53 -10.21
C VAL A 88 14.55 -13.61 -10.32
N LEU A 89 14.45 -14.65 -9.50
CA LEU A 89 15.39 -15.78 -9.54
C LEU A 89 15.31 -16.54 -10.88
N GLY A 90 14.10 -16.76 -11.40
CA GLY A 90 13.89 -17.37 -12.72
C GLY A 90 14.46 -16.52 -13.86
N GLU A 91 14.30 -15.20 -13.82
CA GLU A 91 14.85 -14.27 -14.81
C GLU A 91 16.40 -14.29 -14.79
N THR A 92 17.02 -14.31 -13.62
CA THR A 92 18.48 -14.42 -13.48
C THR A 92 19.01 -15.77 -13.95
N GLN A 93 18.32 -16.86 -13.64
CA GLN A 93 18.67 -18.20 -14.13
C GLN A 93 18.50 -18.35 -15.66
N ALA A 94 17.57 -17.58 -16.24
CA ALA A 94 17.39 -17.50 -17.69
C ALA A 94 18.45 -16.64 -18.42
N GLY A 95 19.40 -16.03 -17.66
CA GLY A 95 20.51 -15.26 -18.21
C GLY A 95 20.32 -13.74 -18.17
N SER A 96 19.24 -13.22 -17.58
CA SER A 96 19.08 -11.78 -17.35
C SER A 96 20.08 -11.28 -16.31
N SER A 97 20.52 -10.03 -16.44
CA SER A 97 21.36 -9.44 -15.39
C SER A 97 20.56 -9.29 -14.11
N ARG A 98 21.21 -9.41 -12.95
CA ARG A 98 20.56 -9.21 -11.64
C ARG A 98 19.91 -7.85 -11.54
N SER A 99 20.57 -6.81 -12.05
CA SER A 99 20.05 -5.44 -12.06
C SER A 99 18.78 -5.30 -12.89
N ASP A 100 18.68 -5.97 -14.03
CA ASP A 100 17.50 -5.93 -14.90
C ASP A 100 16.33 -6.71 -14.26
N ALA A 101 16.58 -7.89 -13.74
CA ALA A 101 15.57 -8.67 -13.03
C ALA A 101 14.99 -7.90 -11.81
N LEU A 102 15.86 -7.17 -11.08
CA LEU A 102 15.42 -6.31 -9.96
C LEU A 102 14.62 -5.09 -10.46
N ARG A 103 14.97 -4.49 -11.60
CA ARG A 103 14.16 -3.42 -12.20
C ARG A 103 12.79 -3.92 -12.62
N HIS A 104 12.69 -5.08 -13.23
CA HIS A 104 11.40 -5.70 -13.56
C HIS A 104 10.55 -5.95 -12.30
N LEU A 105 11.18 -6.34 -11.19
CA LEU A 105 10.50 -6.44 -9.90
C LEU A 105 9.91 -5.09 -9.47
N GLN A 106 10.70 -4.00 -9.57
CA GLN A 106 10.24 -2.65 -9.23
C GLN A 106 9.06 -2.20 -10.09
N ASP A 107 9.08 -2.53 -11.39
CA ASP A 107 8.00 -2.17 -12.32
C ASP A 107 6.71 -2.95 -12.03
N ARG A 108 6.83 -4.19 -11.55
CA ARG A 108 5.68 -5.02 -11.15
C ARG A 108 5.11 -4.63 -9.78
N ILE A 109 5.96 -4.16 -8.86
CA ILE A 109 5.58 -3.79 -7.51
C ILE A 109 5.82 -2.29 -7.31
N ASP A 110 4.77 -1.50 -7.50
CA ASP A 110 4.84 -0.05 -7.28
C ASP A 110 4.64 0.29 -5.79
N THR A 111 5.66 -0.01 -4.97
CA THR A 111 5.72 0.37 -3.56
C THR A 111 7.04 1.09 -3.27
N PRO A 112 7.03 2.17 -2.47
CA PRO A 112 8.24 2.96 -2.20
C PRO A 112 9.32 2.13 -1.50
N GLU A 113 8.93 1.16 -0.67
CA GLU A 113 9.85 0.28 0.04
C GLU A 113 10.61 -0.66 -0.91
N VAL A 114 9.91 -1.28 -1.85
CA VAL A 114 10.55 -2.17 -2.86
C VAL A 114 11.44 -1.35 -3.79
N ARG A 115 11.00 -0.16 -4.16
CA ARG A 115 11.83 0.75 -4.97
C ARG A 115 13.14 1.12 -4.27
N SER A 116 13.08 1.49 -2.98
CA SER A 116 14.27 1.78 -2.17
C SER A 116 15.20 0.59 -2.09
N PHE A 117 14.65 -0.61 -1.83
CA PHE A 117 15.40 -1.85 -1.80
C PHE A 117 16.11 -2.15 -3.13
N VAL A 118 15.40 -2.10 -4.25
CA VAL A 118 15.95 -2.36 -5.59
C VAL A 118 17.08 -1.40 -5.92
N LEU A 119 16.87 -0.09 -5.69
CA LEU A 119 17.90 0.91 -5.92
C LEU A 119 19.16 0.66 -5.08
N ALA A 120 18.99 0.35 -3.79
CA ALA A 120 20.10 0.04 -2.89
C ALA A 120 20.86 -1.20 -3.35
N MET A 121 20.17 -2.23 -3.83
CA MET A 121 20.79 -3.46 -4.35
C MET A 121 21.55 -3.23 -5.64
N ILE A 122 20.99 -2.47 -6.60
CA ILE A 122 21.67 -2.12 -7.85
C ILE A 122 22.93 -1.29 -7.56
N GLN A 123 22.84 -0.33 -6.64
CA GLN A 123 23.99 0.46 -6.22
C GLN A 123 25.08 -0.41 -5.57
N ALA A 124 24.69 -1.35 -4.69
CA ALA A 124 25.65 -2.27 -4.07
C ALA A 124 26.39 -3.12 -5.11
N ASP A 125 25.67 -3.62 -6.10
CA ASP A 125 26.22 -4.43 -7.19
C ASP A 125 27.20 -3.59 -8.07
N THR A 126 26.83 -2.34 -8.37
CA THR A 126 27.64 -1.44 -9.20
C THR A 126 28.92 -0.99 -8.49
N PHE A 127 28.85 -0.69 -7.19
CA PHE A 127 29.99 -0.18 -6.42
C PHE A 127 30.80 -1.28 -5.70
N GLY A 128 30.42 -2.55 -5.85
CA GLY A 128 31.08 -3.66 -5.19
C GLY A 128 30.95 -3.64 -3.65
N VAL A 129 29.92 -2.96 -3.13
CA VAL A 129 29.65 -2.90 -1.70
C VAL A 129 29.08 -4.24 -1.23
N SER A 130 29.45 -4.68 -0.03
CA SER A 130 28.91 -5.91 0.56
C SER A 130 27.38 -5.86 0.63
N ILE A 131 26.71 -6.73 -0.11
CA ILE A 131 25.25 -6.87 -0.16
C ILE A 131 24.66 -7.05 1.23
N GLY A 132 25.32 -7.83 2.10
CA GLY A 132 24.88 -8.02 3.49
C GLY A 132 24.80 -6.74 4.30
N ARG A 133 25.72 -5.79 4.10
CA ARG A 133 25.68 -4.49 4.78
C ARG A 133 24.49 -3.65 4.33
N VAL A 134 24.21 -3.65 3.03
CA VAL A 134 23.08 -2.91 2.45
C VAL A 134 21.75 -3.50 2.91
N LEU A 135 21.62 -4.83 2.87
CA LEU A 135 20.45 -5.54 3.36
C LEU A 135 20.16 -5.24 4.83
N ARG A 136 21.21 -5.24 5.69
CA ARG A 136 21.05 -4.92 7.12
C ARG A 136 20.54 -3.49 7.32
N ALA A 137 21.12 -2.51 6.61
CA ALA A 137 20.66 -1.13 6.70
C ALA A 137 19.19 -0.98 6.27
N GLN A 138 18.77 -1.67 5.21
CA GLN A 138 17.38 -1.68 4.74
C GLN A 138 16.43 -2.37 5.73
N ALA A 139 16.84 -3.49 6.33
CA ALA A 139 16.04 -4.19 7.34
C ALA A 139 15.81 -3.29 8.58
N ASP A 140 16.85 -2.61 9.06
CA ASP A 140 16.75 -1.70 10.20
C ASP A 140 15.83 -0.49 9.89
N GLU A 141 15.91 0.08 8.69
CA GLU A 141 15.01 1.15 8.23
C GLU A 141 13.55 0.67 8.24
N MET A 142 13.28 -0.53 7.73
CA MET A 142 11.93 -1.12 7.73
C MET A 142 11.39 -1.33 9.14
N ARG A 143 12.22 -1.77 10.09
CA ARG A 143 11.85 -1.93 11.50
C ARG A 143 11.48 -0.59 12.15
N ILE A 144 12.28 0.46 11.89
CA ILE A 144 12.01 1.81 12.38
C ILE A 144 10.69 2.32 11.80
N LYS A 145 10.48 2.19 10.50
CA LYS A 145 9.25 2.61 9.82
C LYS A 145 8.01 1.88 10.37
N ARG A 146 8.12 0.58 10.63
CA ARG A 146 7.03 -0.20 11.25
C ARG A 146 6.67 0.33 12.64
N ARG A 147 7.66 0.69 13.46
CA ARG A 147 7.45 1.30 14.80
C ARG A 147 6.79 2.67 14.67
N GLN A 148 7.24 3.52 13.75
CA GLN A 148 6.66 4.85 13.49
C GLN A 148 5.20 4.75 13.09
N LEU A 149 4.84 3.85 12.17
CA LEU A 149 3.46 3.62 11.75
C LEU A 149 2.56 3.12 12.89
N ALA A 150 3.10 2.32 13.81
CA ALA A 150 2.38 1.89 15.00
C ALA A 150 2.14 3.07 15.96
N GLN A 151 3.14 3.92 16.18
CA GLN A 151 3.04 5.13 17.01
C GLN A 151 2.06 6.15 16.42
N GLU A 152 2.09 6.41 15.12
CA GLU A 152 1.13 7.29 14.45
C GLU A 152 -0.32 6.82 14.65
N LYS A 153 -0.57 5.52 14.57
CA LYS A 153 -1.90 4.96 14.82
C LYS A 153 -2.35 5.18 16.27
N ALA A 154 -1.44 5.02 17.22
CA ALA A 154 -1.70 5.26 18.64
C ALA A 154 -1.98 6.75 18.92
N GLN A 155 -1.24 7.65 18.29
CA GLN A 155 -1.43 9.11 18.45
C GLN A 155 -2.74 9.62 17.81
N LYS A 156 -3.28 8.94 16.82
CA LYS A 156 -4.58 9.30 16.20
C LYS A 156 -5.79 8.92 17.06
N ALA A 157 -5.62 8.05 18.06
CA ALA A 157 -6.71 7.64 18.94
C ALA A 157 -7.26 8.78 19.81
N PRO A 158 -6.45 9.59 20.54
CA PRO A 158 -6.96 10.69 21.36
C PRO A 158 -7.60 11.80 20.52
N VAL A 159 -7.12 12.08 19.32
CA VAL A 159 -7.71 13.09 18.41
C VAL A 159 -9.13 12.70 18.00
N LYS A 160 -9.38 11.42 17.74
CA LYS A 160 -10.74 10.94 17.44
C LYS A 160 -11.70 11.06 18.62
N MET A 161 -11.21 11.02 19.87
CA MET A 161 -12.03 11.22 21.07
C MET A 161 -12.31 12.69 21.35
N MET A 162 -11.46 13.62 20.87
CA MET A 162 -11.70 15.06 21.04
C MET A 162 -12.86 15.57 20.16
N ILE A 163 -13.07 15.00 18.97
CA ILE A 163 -14.11 15.46 18.04
C ILE A 163 -15.52 15.40 18.66
N PRO A 164 -16.00 14.26 19.21
CA PRO A 164 -17.31 14.19 19.82
C PRO A 164 -17.40 15.04 21.10
N MET A 165 -16.32 15.19 21.86
CA MET A 165 -16.29 16.01 23.05
C MET A 165 -16.47 17.51 22.74
N VAL A 166 -15.76 18.02 21.72
CA VAL A 166 -15.90 19.40 21.23
C VAL A 166 -17.29 19.62 20.65
N LEU A 167 -17.83 18.66 19.90
CA LEU A 167 -19.17 18.75 19.31
C LEU A 167 -20.29 18.81 20.38
N CYS A 168 -20.10 18.18 21.56
CA CYS A 168 -21.05 18.22 22.66
C CYS A 168 -20.91 19.50 23.52
N VAL A 169 -19.67 19.92 23.78
CA VAL A 169 -19.40 21.08 24.68
C VAL A 169 -19.72 22.39 23.97
N PHE A 170 -19.47 22.48 22.65
CA PHE A 170 -19.68 23.72 21.91
C PHE A 170 -21.15 24.23 21.93
N PRO A 171 -22.19 23.42 21.61
CA PRO A 171 -23.56 23.85 21.70
C PRO A 171 -24.01 24.16 23.15
N ALA A 172 -23.51 23.41 24.17
CA ALA A 172 -23.81 23.67 25.54
C ALA A 172 -23.28 25.03 26.00
N LEU A 173 -22.08 25.40 25.58
CA LEU A 173 -21.47 26.70 25.85
C LEU A 173 -22.29 27.85 25.21
N PHE A 174 -22.78 27.67 23.98
CA PHE A 174 -23.64 28.64 23.31
C PHE A 174 -24.96 28.87 24.06
N VAL A 175 -25.59 27.81 24.56
CA VAL A 175 -26.82 27.92 25.33
C VAL A 175 -26.61 28.67 26.65
N VAL A 176 -25.49 28.44 27.35
CA VAL A 176 -25.16 29.09 28.62
C VAL A 176 -24.78 30.57 28.42
N VAL A 177 -24.07 30.90 27.35
CA VAL A 177 -23.58 32.29 27.12
C VAL A 177 -24.67 33.18 26.51
N LEU A 178 -25.52 32.64 25.58
CA LEU A 178 -26.57 33.39 24.90
C LEU A 178 -27.97 33.28 25.55
N GLY A 179 -28.13 32.32 26.47
CA GLY A 179 -29.43 32.08 27.12
C GLY A 179 -29.88 33.10 28.21
N PRO A 180 -29.01 33.84 28.91
CA PRO A 180 -29.42 34.83 29.93
C PRO A 180 -29.55 36.27 29.40
N ALA A 181 -29.88 36.51 28.11
CA ALA A 181 -30.16 37.86 27.59
C ALA A 181 -31.65 38.11 27.37
#